data_43274e6226399f2f7ec75e743fe6ac78
#
_entry.id   43274e6226399f2f7ec75e743fe6ac78
#
_cell.length_a   1.000
_cell.length_b   1.000
_cell.length_c   1.000
_cell.angle_alpha   90.00
_cell.angle_beta   90.00
_cell.angle_gamma   90.00
#
_symmetry.space_group_name_H-M   'P 1'
#
loop_
_entity.id
_entity.type
_entity.pdbx_description
1 polymer ?
#
loop_
_entity_poly.entity_id
_entity_poly.type
_entity_poly.pdbx_seq_one_letter_code
_entity_poly.pdbx_strand_id
1 'polypeptide(L)' 'MTSAYVLIKSDLGAEAGIIEELEKLEQVVRVEEIYGDYDLIVKLDAEHSIKIREVISWDIKKIKGVRATKTLMKKEQE' A
#
# COMPACT_ATOMS: atom_id res chain seq x y z
N MET A 1 0.35 -15.05 -9.87
CA MET A 1 0.26 -14.12 -8.71
C MET A 1 0.76 -12.76 -9.11
N THR A 2 0.06 -11.73 -8.71
CA THR A 2 0.37 -10.36 -9.09
C THR A 2 0.88 -9.59 -7.87
N SER A 3 1.97 -8.86 -8.06
CA SER A 3 2.56 -8.02 -7.01
C SER A 3 2.48 -6.56 -7.39
N ALA A 4 2.36 -5.72 -6.38
CA ALA A 4 2.39 -4.28 -6.57
C ALA A 4 3.08 -3.62 -5.39
N TYR A 5 3.59 -2.42 -5.63
CA TYR A 5 4.09 -1.57 -4.56
C TYR A 5 3.21 -0.34 -4.49
N VAL A 6 2.90 0.08 -3.27
CA VAL A 6 2.13 1.29 -3.04
C VAL A 6 2.96 2.24 -2.18
N LEU A 7 3.19 3.42 -2.70
CA LEU A 7 3.83 4.48 -1.95
C LEU A 7 2.75 5.28 -1.25
N ILE A 8 2.92 5.51 0.04
CA ILE A 8 1.92 6.20 0.85
C ILE A 8 2.52 7.47 1.44
N LYS A 9 1.81 8.56 1.25
CA LYS A 9 2.10 9.82 1.95
C LYS A 9 1.16 9.90 3.13
N SER A 10 1.73 10.02 4.34
CA SER A 10 0.95 10.06 5.55
C SER A 10 0.84 11.47 6.12
N ASP A 11 -0.20 11.69 6.91
CA ASP A 11 -0.28 12.87 7.74
C ASP A 11 0.81 12.77 8.82
N LEU A 12 1.25 13.91 9.28
CA LEU A 12 2.30 13.97 10.31
C LEU A 12 1.88 13.21 11.56
N GLY A 13 2.72 12.26 11.97
CA GLY A 13 2.46 11.45 13.16
C GLY A 13 1.51 10.30 12.98
N ALA A 14 1.02 10.05 11.75
CA ALA A 14 0.04 9.00 11.48
C ALA A 14 0.67 7.67 11.08
N GLU A 15 1.98 7.62 10.88
CA GLU A 15 2.66 6.46 10.28
C GLU A 15 2.40 5.16 11.06
N ALA A 16 2.54 5.20 12.38
CA ALA A 16 2.38 3.99 13.21
C ALA A 16 0.98 3.39 13.10
N GLY A 17 -0.04 4.24 13.13
CA GLY A 17 -1.42 3.79 12.99
C GLY A 17 -1.71 3.22 11.60
N ILE A 18 -1.13 3.83 10.57
CA ILE A 18 -1.29 3.34 9.20
C ILE A 18 -0.64 1.96 9.06
N ILE A 19 0.58 1.80 9.57
CA ILE A 19 1.28 0.51 9.52
C ILE A 19 0.45 -0.56 10.21
N GLU A 20 -0.10 -0.26 11.37
CA GLU A 20 -0.92 -1.20 12.12
C GLU A 20 -2.13 -1.66 11.31
N GLU A 21 -2.83 -0.73 10.64
CA GLU A 21 -3.97 -1.08 9.81
C GLU A 21 -3.58 -1.85 8.55
N LEU A 22 -2.45 -1.49 7.94
CA LEU A 22 -1.94 -2.21 6.77
C LEU A 22 -1.62 -3.65 7.08
N GLU A 23 -1.03 -3.90 8.25
CA GLU A 23 -0.63 -5.25 8.64
C GLU A 23 -1.81 -6.18 8.88
N LYS A 24 -3.01 -5.65 9.02
CA LYS A 24 -4.22 -6.46 9.13
C LYS A 24 -4.73 -6.94 7.78
N LEU A 25 -4.25 -6.37 6.69
CA LEU A 25 -4.72 -6.73 5.35
C LEU A 25 -3.98 -7.97 4.84
N GLU A 26 -4.75 -8.95 4.40
CA GLU A 26 -4.23 -10.24 3.95
C GLU A 26 -3.25 -10.11 2.79
N GLN A 27 -3.46 -9.14 1.91
CA GLN A 27 -2.64 -8.95 0.72
C GLN A 27 -1.33 -8.22 1.00
N VAL A 28 -1.18 -7.63 2.18
CA VAL A 28 0.04 -6.90 2.53
C VAL A 28 1.13 -7.88 2.93
N VAL A 29 2.22 -7.87 2.18
CA VAL A 29 3.39 -8.72 2.43
C VAL A 29 4.37 -8.03 3.36
N ARG A 30 4.58 -6.73 3.13
CA ARG A 30 5.60 -5.98 3.86
C ARG A 30 5.28 -4.49 3.82
N VAL A 31 5.58 -3.80 4.91
CA VAL A 31 5.48 -2.35 5.01
C VAL A 31 6.83 -1.83 5.50
N GLU A 32 7.38 -0.84 4.84
CA GLU A 32 8.63 -0.21 5.24
C GLU A 32 8.49 1.31 5.24
N GLU A 33 9.17 1.97 6.16
CA GLU A 33 9.24 3.43 6.18
C GLU A 33 10.35 3.87 5.24
N ILE A 34 10.11 4.95 4.51
CA ILE A 34 11.07 5.48 3.55
C ILE A 34 11.21 6.99 3.71
N TYR A 35 12.24 7.53 3.09
CA TYR A 35 12.47 8.97 3.03
C TYR A 35 12.12 9.50 1.65
N GLY A 36 11.82 10.77 1.57
CA GLY A 36 11.54 11.45 0.30
C GLY A 36 10.12 11.95 0.23
N ASP A 37 9.54 11.93 -0.95
CA ASP A 37 8.19 12.47 -1.19
C ASP A 37 7.09 11.63 -0.55
N TYR A 38 7.38 10.39 -0.25
CA TYR A 38 6.44 9.47 0.39
C TYR A 38 7.06 8.94 1.69
N ASP A 39 6.21 8.48 2.58
CA ASP A 39 6.60 8.06 3.92
C ASP A 39 6.67 6.56 4.10
N LEU A 40 5.86 5.82 3.37
CA LEU A 40 5.79 4.37 3.48
C LEU A 40 5.78 3.72 2.10
N ILE A 41 6.36 2.52 2.03
CA ILE A 41 6.21 1.66 0.86
C ILE A 41 5.62 0.34 1.31
N VAL A 42 4.60 -0.12 0.60
CA VAL A 42 3.86 -1.35 0.92
C VAL A 42 3.98 -2.30 -0.24
N LYS A 43 4.36 -3.54 0.04
CA LYS A 43 4.31 -4.59 -0.97
C LYS A 43 3.01 -5.36 -0.83
N LEU A 44 2.27 -5.49 -1.93
CA LEU A 44 1.02 -6.23 -2.00
C LEU A 44 1.17 -7.41 -2.95
N ASP A 45 0.63 -8.56 -2.55
CA ASP A 45 0.51 -9.72 -3.42
C ASP A 45 -0.96 -10.16 -3.45
N ALA A 46 -1.44 -10.51 -4.63
CA ALA A 46 -2.78 -11.06 -4.80
C ALA A 46 -2.79 -11.95 -6.04
N GLU A 47 -3.82 -12.78 -6.18
CA GLU A 47 -3.93 -13.66 -7.34
C GLU A 47 -4.16 -12.88 -8.63
N HIS A 48 -4.92 -11.79 -8.54
CA HIS A 48 -5.30 -11.00 -9.72
C HIS A 48 -5.12 -9.50 -9.45
N SER A 49 -4.82 -8.77 -10.51
CA SER A 49 -4.61 -7.32 -10.43
C SER A 49 -5.86 -6.57 -9.95
N ILE A 50 -7.05 -7.10 -10.26
CA ILE A 50 -8.30 -6.50 -9.79
C ILE A 50 -8.34 -6.47 -8.26
N LYS A 51 -7.91 -7.56 -7.62
CA LYS A 51 -7.89 -7.62 -6.15
C LYS A 51 -6.94 -6.57 -5.57
N ILE A 52 -5.79 -6.37 -6.19
CA ILE A 52 -4.86 -5.34 -5.76
C ILE A 52 -5.51 -3.96 -5.82
N ARG A 53 -6.20 -3.66 -6.92
CA ARG A 53 -6.89 -2.38 -7.08
C ARG A 53 -7.99 -2.19 -6.02
N GLU A 54 -8.72 -3.25 -5.71
CA GLU A 54 -9.74 -3.22 -4.68
C GLU A 54 -9.14 -2.92 -3.31
N VAL A 55 -8.06 -3.59 -2.96
CA VAL A 55 -7.39 -3.38 -1.67
C VAL A 55 -6.92 -1.92 -1.55
N ILE A 56 -6.34 -1.38 -2.61
CA ILE A 56 -5.87 -0.01 -2.60
C ILE A 56 -7.04 0.97 -2.46
N SER A 57 -8.06 0.80 -3.28
CA SER A 57 -9.18 1.75 -3.33
C SER A 57 -10.09 1.67 -2.12
N TRP A 58 -10.36 0.45 -1.63
CA TRP A 58 -11.35 0.24 -0.58
C TRP A 58 -10.75 0.12 0.81
N ASP A 59 -9.51 -0.36 0.91
CA ASP A 59 -8.89 -0.55 2.22
C ASP A 59 -7.81 0.48 2.51
N ILE A 60 -6.81 0.60 1.65
CA ILE A 60 -5.66 1.46 1.93
C ILE A 60 -6.03 2.94 1.91
N LYS A 61 -6.73 3.40 0.90
CA LYS A 61 -7.08 4.82 0.79
C LYS A 61 -8.02 5.30 1.87
N LYS A 62 -8.69 4.38 2.56
CA LYS A 62 -9.62 4.72 3.63
C LYS A 62 -8.99 4.69 5.01
N ILE A 63 -7.74 4.28 5.13
CA ILE A 63 -7.05 4.31 6.41
C ILE A 63 -6.86 5.75 6.84
N LYS A 64 -7.22 6.04 8.08
CA LYS A 64 -7.07 7.37 8.64
C LYS A 64 -5.60 7.78 8.63
N GLY A 65 -5.32 8.95 8.10
CA GLY A 65 -3.97 9.47 8.02
C GLY A 65 -3.29 9.28 6.67
N VAL A 66 -3.87 8.46 5.79
CA VAL A 66 -3.36 8.31 4.42
C VAL A 66 -3.77 9.53 3.62
N ARG A 67 -2.78 10.31 3.19
CA ARG A 67 -2.98 11.55 2.47
C ARG A 67 -3.00 11.35 0.97
N ALA A 68 -2.10 10.53 0.46
CA ALA A 68 -1.99 10.23 -0.95
C ALA A 68 -1.34 8.87 -1.15
N THR A 69 -1.65 8.23 -2.27
CA THR A 69 -1.04 6.96 -2.63
C THR A 69 -0.59 6.99 -4.07
N LYS A 70 0.48 6.26 -4.35
CA LYS A 70 0.94 6.05 -5.72
C LYS A 70 1.22 4.56 -5.89
N THR A 71 0.57 3.97 -6.87
CA THR A 71 0.69 2.54 -7.12
C THR A 71 1.72 2.28 -8.22
N LEU A 72 2.61 1.33 -7.95
CA LEU A 72 3.58 0.85 -8.93
C LEU A 72 3.30 -0.63 -9.15
N MET A 73 2.76 -0.96 -10.29
CA MET A 73 2.49 -2.35 -10.63
C MET A 73 3.56 -2.87 -11.57
N LYS A 74 4.07 -4.04 -11.24
CA LYS A 74 5.02 -4.69 -12.12
C LYS A 74 4.29 -5.11 -13.40
N LYS A 75 4.87 -4.73 -14.54
CA LYS A 75 4.32 -5.15 -15.82
C LYS A 75 4.55 -6.65 -15.98
N GLU A 76 3.48 -7.39 -16.24
CA GLU A 76 3.60 -8.80 -16.48
C GLU A 76 4.28 -9.03 -17.82
N GLN A 77 5.21 -9.97 -17.84
CA GLN A 77 5.85 -10.42 -19.08
C GLN A 77 5.33 -11.82 -19.37
N GLU A 78 4.88 -11.99 -20.56
CA GLU A 78 4.47 -13.30 -21.04
C GLU A 78 5.64 -13.98 -21.72
#